data_6435d62ad15404f60d898acffddcb2a0
#
_entry.id   6435d62ad15404f60d898acffddcb2a0
#
_cell.length_a   1.000
_cell.length_b   1.000
_cell.length_c   1.000
_cell.angle_alpha   90.00
_cell.angle_beta   90.00
_cell.angle_gamma   90.00
#
_symmetry.space_group_name_H-M   'P 1'
#
loop_
_entity.id
_entity.type
_entity.pdbx_description
1 polymer ?
#
loop_
_entity_poly.entity_id
_entity_poly.type
_entity_poly.pdbx_seq_one_letter_code
_entity_poly.pdbx_strand_id
1 'polypeptide(L)'
;ATIKRVRWTSSDESIAIVDSSGVVTAIKEGTVKIKATAADNSGKYDIVMVKVKAQVPATKVLISTESLIMTPGESTTLQKVINPINSTDRFTWETDNKTVASVNKSTGRVTAYKPGTANIILITESGKTATTEITVVGLNTTYLELEQYSRYTLSVIGINSGIIWDVDNPSVATVRNGIVESRKVGTTTITANINGKTLRCKIKVTPIR
;
A
#
# COMPACT_ATOMS: atom_id res chain seq x y z
N ALA A 1 24.68 -24.65 37.70
CA ALA A 1 24.91 -23.48 36.83
C ALA A 1 25.05 -22.25 37.72
N THR A 2 26.24 -21.67 37.80
CA THR A 2 26.50 -20.45 38.60
C THR A 2 25.90 -19.27 37.85
N ILE A 3 24.85 -18.63 38.37
CA ILE A 3 24.27 -17.42 37.81
C ILE A 3 25.32 -16.31 37.95
N LYS A 4 25.97 -15.97 36.87
CA LYS A 4 26.94 -14.87 36.81
C LYS A 4 26.17 -13.55 36.82
N ARG A 5 26.04 -12.92 37.99
CA ARG A 5 25.48 -11.57 38.11
C ARG A 5 26.48 -10.54 37.59
N VAL A 6 26.01 -9.57 36.82
CA VAL A 6 26.79 -8.41 36.37
C VAL A 6 26.16 -7.14 36.93
N ARG A 7 27.01 -6.16 37.21
CA ARG A 7 26.62 -4.79 37.55
C ARG A 7 26.86 -3.92 36.32
N TRP A 8 25.80 -3.27 35.87
CA TRP A 8 25.82 -2.35 34.74
C TRP A 8 26.05 -0.92 35.21
N THR A 9 26.83 -0.14 34.47
CA THR A 9 27.04 1.28 34.73
C THR A 9 27.21 2.04 33.43
N SER A 10 26.70 3.26 33.39
CA SER A 10 26.93 4.23 32.32
C SER A 10 28.06 5.19 32.75
N SER A 11 28.91 5.59 31.80
CA SER A 11 29.93 6.62 32.05
C SER A 11 29.33 8.04 32.07
N ASP A 12 28.12 8.22 31.48
CA ASP A 12 27.39 9.48 31.50
C ASP A 12 25.87 9.20 31.39
N GLU A 13 25.20 9.27 32.53
CA GLU A 13 23.76 9.01 32.63
C GLU A 13 22.91 10.14 31.97
N SER A 14 23.48 11.31 31.70
CA SER A 14 22.80 12.36 30.93
C SER A 14 22.68 12.04 29.44
N ILE A 15 23.53 11.12 28.93
CA ILE A 15 23.52 10.67 27.54
C ILE A 15 22.71 9.37 27.41
N ALA A 16 22.99 8.38 28.26
CA ALA A 16 22.21 7.16 28.30
C ALA A 16 22.31 6.50 29.67
N ILE A 17 21.22 5.92 30.17
CA ILE A 17 21.15 5.09 31.35
C ILE A 17 21.11 3.62 30.97
N VAL A 18 21.52 2.76 31.92
CA VAL A 18 21.43 1.31 31.81
C VAL A 18 20.80 0.73 33.05
N ASP A 19 19.83 -0.17 32.90
CA ASP A 19 19.18 -0.84 34.02
C ASP A 19 19.94 -2.10 34.49
N SER A 20 19.45 -2.73 35.54
CA SER A 20 20.04 -3.93 36.12
C SER A 20 19.99 -5.16 35.20
N SER A 21 19.15 -5.15 34.16
CA SER A 21 19.04 -6.20 33.15
C SER A 21 19.93 -5.97 31.92
N GLY A 22 20.60 -4.79 31.86
CA GLY A 22 21.45 -4.40 30.73
C GLY A 22 20.71 -3.68 29.59
N VAL A 23 19.44 -3.28 29.80
CA VAL A 23 18.71 -2.48 28.85
C VAL A 23 19.20 -1.04 28.89
N VAL A 24 19.65 -0.53 27.74
CA VAL A 24 20.16 0.83 27.60
C VAL A 24 19.05 1.75 27.06
N THR A 25 18.80 2.84 27.79
CA THR A 25 17.85 3.89 27.39
C THR A 25 18.60 5.17 27.00
N ALA A 26 18.45 5.62 25.75
CA ALA A 26 19.05 6.86 25.29
C ALA A 26 18.29 8.09 25.82
N ILE A 27 19.00 9.14 26.25
CA ILE A 27 18.43 10.37 26.82
C ILE A 27 18.78 11.58 25.94
N LYS A 28 20.05 11.72 25.55
CA LYS A 28 20.57 12.88 24.81
C LYS A 28 21.62 12.43 23.79
N GLU A 29 21.77 13.18 22.71
CA GLU A 29 22.85 12.97 21.74
C GLU A 29 24.21 12.99 22.40
N GLY A 30 25.07 12.03 22.02
CA GLY A 30 26.43 11.91 22.53
C GLY A 30 26.98 10.50 22.39
N THR A 31 28.17 10.30 22.98
CA THR A 31 28.80 8.96 23.03
C THR A 31 29.10 8.62 24.46
N VAL A 32 28.69 7.43 24.88
CA VAL A 32 28.82 6.96 26.28
C VAL A 32 29.35 5.52 26.31
N LYS A 33 30.09 5.19 27.35
CA LYS A 33 30.56 3.82 27.64
C LYS A 33 29.57 3.14 28.58
N ILE A 34 29.03 1.99 28.18
CA ILE A 34 28.28 1.11 29.07
C ILE A 34 29.21 -0.02 29.49
N LYS A 35 29.36 -0.17 30.80
CA LYS A 35 30.26 -1.14 31.42
C LYS A 35 29.48 -2.22 32.16
N ALA A 36 29.78 -3.48 31.87
CA ALA A 36 29.35 -4.64 32.62
C ALA A 36 30.50 -5.12 33.51
N THR A 37 30.31 -5.15 34.82
CA THR A 37 31.31 -5.62 35.77
C THR A 37 30.82 -6.90 36.46
N ALA A 38 31.64 -7.92 36.53
CA ALA A 38 31.31 -9.15 37.23
C ALA A 38 31.07 -8.88 38.74
N ALA A 39 29.98 -9.41 39.30
CA ALA A 39 29.60 -9.21 40.71
C ALA A 39 30.30 -10.19 41.66
N ASP A 40 31.26 -10.97 41.18
CA ASP A 40 32.00 -11.99 41.94
C ASP A 40 33.31 -11.46 42.59
N ASN A 41 33.48 -10.15 42.62
CA ASN A 41 34.67 -9.43 43.09
C ASN A 41 35.98 -9.76 42.32
N SER A 42 35.89 -10.43 41.15
CA SER A 42 37.04 -10.71 40.29
C SER A 42 37.61 -9.47 39.60
N GLY A 43 36.88 -8.35 39.63
CA GLY A 43 37.24 -7.12 38.93
C GLY A 43 37.14 -7.21 37.42
N LYS A 44 36.69 -8.33 36.85
CA LYS A 44 36.52 -8.50 35.40
C LYS A 44 35.36 -7.66 34.90
N TYR A 45 35.57 -7.02 33.77
CA TYR A 45 34.56 -6.19 33.11
C TYR A 45 34.69 -6.23 31.61
N ASP A 46 33.61 -5.78 30.93
CA ASP A 46 33.60 -5.47 29.50
C ASP A 46 32.92 -4.14 29.28
N ILE A 47 33.24 -3.48 28.13
CA ILE A 47 32.74 -2.15 27.80
C ILE A 47 32.26 -2.12 26.37
N VAL A 48 31.08 -1.55 26.15
CA VAL A 48 30.56 -1.20 24.84
C VAL A 48 30.43 0.32 24.72
N MET A 49 30.81 0.84 23.53
CA MET A 49 30.61 2.24 23.18
C MET A 49 29.21 2.39 22.56
N VAL A 50 28.38 3.22 23.15
CA VAL A 50 27.04 3.53 22.66
C VAL A 50 27.05 4.97 22.13
N LYS A 51 26.72 5.14 20.85
CA LYS A 51 26.54 6.46 20.23
C LYS A 51 25.04 6.75 20.09
N VAL A 52 24.56 7.71 20.86
CA VAL A 52 23.21 8.26 20.74
C VAL A 52 23.23 9.34 19.66
N LYS A 53 22.36 9.21 18.67
CA LYS A 53 22.21 10.20 17.59
C LYS A 53 20.97 11.06 17.86
N ALA A 54 21.04 12.35 17.53
CA ALA A 54 19.87 13.22 17.53
C ALA A 54 18.80 12.67 16.58
N GLN A 55 17.55 12.75 16.99
CA GLN A 55 16.43 12.51 16.09
C GLN A 55 16.27 13.72 15.14
N VAL A 56 16.09 13.44 13.87
CA VAL A 56 15.77 14.42 12.85
C VAL A 56 14.36 14.12 12.37
N PRO A 57 13.34 14.81 12.92
CA PRO A 57 11.94 14.54 12.55
C PRO A 57 11.68 14.92 11.10
N ALA A 58 10.73 14.25 10.46
CA ALA A 58 10.25 14.63 9.15
C ALA A 58 9.47 15.96 9.25
N THR A 59 9.78 16.88 8.34
CA THR A 59 9.06 18.15 8.19
C THR A 59 7.99 18.07 7.10
N LYS A 60 8.21 17.19 6.10
CA LYS A 60 7.30 16.94 4.99
C LYS A 60 7.46 15.51 4.46
N VAL A 61 6.36 14.91 4.04
CA VAL A 61 6.35 13.64 3.29
C VAL A 61 5.53 13.77 2.03
N LEU A 62 5.89 13.03 0.99
CA LEU A 62 5.20 12.97 -0.29
C LEU A 62 5.14 11.52 -0.75
N ILE A 63 4.11 11.21 -1.54
CA ILE A 63 4.02 10.02 -2.36
C ILE A 63 4.18 10.48 -3.81
N SER A 64 5.05 9.83 -4.59
CA SER A 64 5.39 10.28 -5.94
C SER A 64 4.25 10.12 -6.96
N THR A 65 3.19 9.41 -6.59
CA THR A 65 2.01 9.14 -7.42
C THR A 65 0.79 9.78 -6.76
N GLU A 66 0.13 10.72 -7.42
CA GLU A 66 -1.06 11.40 -6.90
C GLU A 66 -2.31 10.50 -6.93
N SER A 67 -2.46 9.73 -8.02
CA SER A 67 -3.52 8.73 -8.17
C SER A 67 -3.07 7.59 -9.08
N LEU A 68 -3.70 6.42 -8.93
CA LEU A 68 -3.37 5.24 -9.72
C LEU A 68 -4.61 4.41 -10.03
N ILE A 69 -4.75 4.02 -11.31
CA ILE A 69 -5.80 3.10 -11.76
C ILE A 69 -5.22 1.69 -11.83
N MET A 70 -5.89 0.74 -11.19
CA MET A 70 -5.52 -0.67 -11.14
C MET A 70 -6.70 -1.57 -11.52
N THR A 71 -6.40 -2.81 -11.89
CA THR A 71 -7.41 -3.88 -12.02
C THR A 71 -7.24 -4.89 -10.88
N PRO A 72 -8.29 -5.66 -10.51
CA PRO A 72 -8.17 -6.69 -9.49
C PRO A 72 -7.01 -7.66 -9.78
N GLY A 73 -6.20 -7.96 -8.73
CA GLY A 73 -5.02 -8.82 -8.81
C GLY A 73 -3.72 -8.07 -9.12
N GLU A 74 -3.75 -6.83 -9.58
CA GLU A 74 -2.54 -6.05 -9.79
C GLU A 74 -1.88 -5.63 -8.47
N SER A 75 -0.56 -5.48 -8.51
CA SER A 75 0.23 -4.96 -7.39
C SER A 75 1.30 -3.99 -7.90
N THR A 76 1.57 -2.96 -7.11
CA THR A 76 2.65 -2.00 -7.35
C THR A 76 3.24 -1.52 -6.03
N THR A 77 4.42 -0.90 -6.06
CA THR A 77 5.04 -0.32 -4.87
C THR A 77 5.09 1.19 -5.00
N LEU A 78 4.44 1.88 -4.08
CA LEU A 78 4.44 3.33 -4.02
C LEU A 78 5.80 3.85 -3.55
N GLN A 79 6.28 4.91 -4.19
CA GLN A 79 7.51 5.58 -3.82
C GLN A 79 7.20 6.76 -2.92
N LYS A 80 8.00 6.92 -1.84
CA LYS A 80 7.88 8.00 -0.89
C LYS A 80 9.11 8.92 -0.92
N VAL A 81 8.89 10.17 -0.58
CA VAL A 81 9.94 11.14 -0.30
C VAL A 81 9.71 11.69 1.11
N ILE A 82 10.73 11.64 1.96
CA ILE A 82 10.71 12.19 3.32
C ILE A 82 11.73 13.31 3.39
N ASN A 83 11.32 14.48 3.84
CA ASN A 83 12.18 15.62 4.03
C ASN A 83 12.29 15.98 5.53
N PRO A 84 13.50 16.36 6.02
CA PRO A 84 14.77 16.34 5.27
C PRO A 84 15.22 14.91 4.93
N ILE A 85 16.10 14.74 3.95
CA ILE A 85 16.58 13.43 3.46
C ILE A 85 17.28 12.60 4.55
N ASN A 86 17.83 13.25 5.57
CA ASN A 86 18.46 12.64 6.73
C ASN A 86 17.47 12.42 7.90
N SER A 87 16.16 12.53 7.66
CA SER A 87 15.15 12.24 8.68
C SER A 87 15.33 10.84 9.26
N THR A 88 15.20 10.76 10.57
CA THR A 88 15.28 9.49 11.34
C THR A 88 13.90 8.91 11.66
N ASP A 89 12.83 9.58 11.20
CA ASP A 89 11.47 9.14 11.43
C ASP A 89 11.23 7.72 10.90
N ARG A 90 10.56 6.93 11.70
CA ARG A 90 9.90 5.72 11.22
C ARG A 90 8.64 6.12 10.48
N PHE A 91 8.19 5.24 9.60
CA PHE A 91 6.97 5.45 8.84
C PHE A 91 6.16 4.16 8.75
N THR A 92 4.88 4.32 8.51
CA THR A 92 3.96 3.22 8.21
C THR A 92 3.03 3.60 7.07
N TRP A 93 2.57 2.57 6.34
CA TRP A 93 1.55 2.71 5.32
C TRP A 93 0.24 2.13 5.82
N GLU A 94 -0.86 2.80 5.50
CA GLU A 94 -2.21 2.36 5.84
C GLU A 94 -3.14 2.53 4.65
N THR A 95 -4.30 1.88 4.69
CA THR A 95 -5.40 2.04 3.73
C THR A 95 -6.70 2.22 4.49
N ASP A 96 -7.54 3.09 3.98
CA ASP A 96 -8.90 3.30 4.51
C ASP A 96 -9.89 2.23 4.05
N ASN A 97 -9.56 1.50 2.96
CA ASN A 97 -10.46 0.49 2.39
C ASN A 97 -9.72 -0.77 1.93
N LYS A 98 -9.50 -1.70 2.86
CA LYS A 98 -8.82 -2.98 2.61
C LYS A 98 -9.56 -3.91 1.65
N THR A 99 -10.86 -3.71 1.45
CA THR A 99 -11.65 -4.54 0.53
C THR A 99 -11.39 -4.18 -0.92
N VAL A 100 -11.02 -2.94 -1.19
CA VAL A 100 -10.64 -2.43 -2.51
C VAL A 100 -9.15 -2.62 -2.75
N ALA A 101 -8.30 -2.13 -1.84
CA ALA A 101 -6.85 -2.29 -1.94
C ALA A 101 -6.20 -2.41 -0.56
N SER A 102 -5.23 -3.31 -0.42
CA SER A 102 -4.36 -3.36 0.76
C SER A 102 -3.01 -2.73 0.48
N VAL A 103 -2.31 -2.37 1.54
CA VAL A 103 -0.92 -1.91 1.46
C VAL A 103 -0.06 -2.63 2.50
N ASN A 104 1.14 -3.00 2.13
CA ASN A 104 2.14 -3.50 3.08
C ASN A 104 2.69 -2.33 3.89
N LYS A 105 2.55 -2.42 5.21
CA LYS A 105 2.88 -1.33 6.16
C LYS A 105 4.31 -0.82 6.07
N SER A 106 5.27 -1.68 5.71
CA SER A 106 6.69 -1.33 5.69
C SER A 106 7.19 -0.97 4.31
N THR A 107 6.69 -1.65 3.26
CA THR A 107 7.24 -1.52 1.90
C THR A 107 6.45 -0.56 1.01
N GLY A 108 5.18 -0.25 1.34
CA GLY A 108 4.29 0.52 0.49
C GLY A 108 3.79 -0.26 -0.74
N ARG A 109 3.94 -1.60 -0.75
CA ARG A 109 3.37 -2.42 -1.83
C ARG A 109 1.86 -2.48 -1.70
N VAL A 110 1.17 -1.96 -2.70
CA VAL A 110 -0.29 -1.97 -2.83
C VAL A 110 -0.70 -3.20 -3.64
N THR A 111 -1.81 -3.83 -3.24
CA THR A 111 -2.47 -4.91 -4.00
C THR A 111 -3.94 -4.60 -4.13
N ALA A 112 -4.45 -4.60 -5.37
CA ALA A 112 -5.85 -4.34 -5.71
C ALA A 112 -6.69 -5.63 -5.65
N TYR A 113 -7.90 -5.55 -5.10
CA TYR A 113 -8.80 -6.72 -4.94
C TYR A 113 -10.15 -6.56 -5.61
N LYS A 114 -10.90 -5.52 -5.28
CA LYS A 114 -12.28 -5.32 -5.78
C LYS A 114 -12.42 -3.93 -6.40
N PRO A 115 -13.26 -3.78 -7.41
CA PRO A 115 -13.57 -2.47 -7.97
C PRO A 115 -14.09 -1.49 -6.91
N GLY A 116 -13.62 -0.23 -6.98
CA GLY A 116 -13.91 0.85 -6.03
C GLY A 116 -12.72 1.76 -5.83
N THR A 117 -12.76 2.59 -4.80
CA THR A 117 -11.68 3.51 -4.42
C THR A 117 -11.14 3.21 -3.03
N ALA A 118 -9.85 3.44 -2.84
CA ALA A 118 -9.16 3.36 -1.55
C ALA A 118 -8.07 4.42 -1.48
N ASN A 119 -7.94 5.09 -0.34
CA ASN A 119 -6.81 5.97 -0.07
C ASN A 119 -5.69 5.19 0.62
N ILE A 120 -4.49 5.32 0.10
CA ILE A 120 -3.27 4.81 0.73
C ILE A 120 -2.58 5.99 1.40
N ILE A 121 -2.31 5.86 2.69
CA ILE A 121 -1.82 6.92 3.56
C ILE A 121 -0.43 6.52 4.07
N LEU A 122 0.55 7.38 3.86
CA LEU A 122 1.87 7.32 4.47
C LEU A 122 1.86 8.18 5.72
N ILE A 123 2.30 7.63 6.85
CA ILE A 123 2.31 8.31 8.16
C ILE A 123 3.72 8.19 8.73
N THR A 124 4.30 9.29 9.19
CA THR A 124 5.58 9.29 9.91
C THR A 124 5.38 9.38 11.43
N GLU A 125 6.40 8.99 12.19
CA GLU A 125 6.43 9.06 13.66
C GLU A 125 6.20 10.49 14.17
N SER A 126 6.70 11.51 13.46
CA SER A 126 6.45 12.93 13.75
C SER A 126 5.06 13.44 13.31
N GLY A 127 4.18 12.55 12.83
CA GLY A 127 2.80 12.87 12.47
C GLY A 127 2.62 13.52 11.09
N LYS A 128 3.64 13.53 10.21
CA LYS A 128 3.47 13.98 8.82
C LYS A 128 2.80 12.89 7.99
N THR A 129 1.87 13.29 7.14
CA THR A 129 1.09 12.38 6.30
C THR A 129 1.13 12.78 4.83
N ALA A 130 1.01 11.81 3.95
CA ALA A 130 0.72 11.98 2.54
C ALA A 130 -0.28 10.91 2.10
N THR A 131 -1.13 11.23 1.13
CA THR A 131 -2.18 10.33 0.66
C THR A 131 -2.14 10.22 -0.86
N THR A 132 -2.42 9.03 -1.38
CA THR A 132 -2.66 8.77 -2.80
C THR A 132 -3.93 7.94 -2.96
N GLU A 133 -4.74 8.27 -3.97
CA GLU A 133 -5.95 7.52 -4.29
C GLU A 133 -5.63 6.35 -5.22
N ILE A 134 -6.14 5.18 -4.89
CA ILE A 134 -6.14 3.99 -5.75
C ILE A 134 -7.57 3.76 -6.23
N THR A 135 -7.77 3.82 -7.54
CA THR A 135 -9.02 3.45 -8.19
C THR A 135 -8.87 2.06 -8.79
N VAL A 136 -9.57 1.09 -8.26
CA VAL A 136 -9.65 -0.26 -8.85
C VAL A 136 -10.85 -0.31 -9.77
N VAL A 137 -10.60 -0.52 -11.07
CA VAL A 137 -11.67 -0.56 -12.07
C VAL A 137 -12.09 -1.99 -12.38
N GLY A 138 -13.38 -2.16 -12.66
CA GLY A 138 -13.97 -3.43 -13.08
C GLY A 138 -15.30 -3.20 -13.79
N LEU A 139 -15.78 -4.21 -14.51
CA LEU A 139 -17.13 -4.16 -15.11
C LEU A 139 -18.17 -4.62 -14.06
N ASN A 140 -19.40 -4.09 -14.17
CA ASN A 140 -20.54 -4.57 -13.37
C ASN A 140 -20.90 -6.04 -13.65
N THR A 141 -20.50 -6.56 -14.80
CA THR A 141 -20.53 -8.01 -15.14
C THR A 141 -19.44 -8.33 -16.17
N THR A 142 -18.92 -9.55 -16.14
CA THR A 142 -17.92 -10.08 -17.09
C THR A 142 -18.54 -11.10 -18.08
N TYR A 143 -19.79 -11.46 -17.85
CA TYR A 143 -20.57 -12.31 -18.72
C TYR A 143 -22.02 -11.83 -18.77
N LEU A 144 -22.61 -11.83 -19.95
CA LEU A 144 -23.98 -11.39 -20.17
C LEU A 144 -24.65 -12.29 -21.22
N GLU A 145 -25.83 -12.80 -20.91
CA GLU A 145 -26.69 -13.53 -21.85
C GLU A 145 -27.92 -12.67 -22.14
N LEU A 146 -28.17 -12.39 -23.42
CA LEU A 146 -29.26 -11.52 -23.88
C LEU A 146 -30.06 -12.23 -24.97
N GLU A 147 -31.36 -12.07 -24.98
CA GLU A 147 -32.18 -12.38 -26.17
C GLU A 147 -31.89 -11.37 -27.30
N GLN A 148 -32.13 -11.76 -28.53
CA GLN A 148 -32.01 -10.84 -29.67
C GLN A 148 -32.84 -9.56 -29.46
N TYR A 149 -32.32 -8.43 -29.91
CA TYR A 149 -32.93 -7.10 -29.85
C TYR A 149 -33.13 -6.55 -28.41
N SER A 150 -32.45 -7.12 -27.44
CA SER A 150 -32.45 -6.64 -26.07
C SER A 150 -31.35 -5.60 -25.85
N ARG A 151 -31.52 -4.81 -24.77
CA ARG A 151 -30.52 -3.81 -24.33
C ARG A 151 -30.06 -4.09 -22.89
N TYR A 152 -28.80 -3.79 -22.63
CA TYR A 152 -28.23 -3.86 -21.30
C TYR A 152 -27.23 -2.72 -21.09
N THR A 153 -27.17 -2.14 -19.91
CA THR A 153 -26.16 -1.15 -19.55
C THR A 153 -24.97 -1.83 -18.87
N LEU A 154 -23.90 -1.99 -19.64
CA LEU A 154 -22.59 -2.40 -19.11
C LEU A 154 -21.89 -1.15 -18.59
N SER A 155 -21.44 -1.17 -17.35
CA SER A 155 -20.80 -0.04 -16.70
C SER A 155 -19.44 -0.42 -16.10
N VAL A 156 -18.54 0.55 -16.04
CA VAL A 156 -17.28 0.43 -15.31
C VAL A 156 -17.50 0.93 -13.89
N ILE A 157 -17.10 0.12 -12.91
CA ILE A 157 -17.07 0.51 -11.50
C ILE A 157 -15.74 1.22 -11.24
N GLY A 158 -15.76 2.26 -10.43
CA GLY A 158 -14.59 3.04 -10.02
C GLY A 158 -14.33 4.29 -10.87
N ILE A 159 -14.82 4.33 -12.12
CA ILE A 159 -14.67 5.50 -13.01
C ILE A 159 -15.89 5.62 -13.94
N ASN A 160 -16.25 6.85 -14.30
CA ASN A 160 -17.43 7.15 -15.15
C ASN A 160 -17.11 7.94 -16.43
N SER A 161 -15.84 8.26 -16.67
CA SER A 161 -15.39 9.04 -17.84
C SER A 161 -14.11 8.45 -18.42
N GLY A 162 -13.75 8.83 -19.64
CA GLY A 162 -12.53 8.36 -20.31
C GLY A 162 -12.56 6.88 -20.70
N ILE A 163 -13.76 6.27 -20.82
CA ILE A 163 -13.94 4.87 -21.20
C ILE A 163 -14.12 4.78 -22.71
N ILE A 164 -13.25 4.00 -23.36
CA ILE A 164 -13.35 3.69 -24.78
C ILE A 164 -13.92 2.28 -24.90
N TRP A 165 -15.12 2.18 -25.48
CA TRP A 165 -15.84 0.94 -25.72
C TRP A 165 -15.57 0.39 -27.11
N ASP A 166 -15.37 -0.92 -27.21
CA ASP A 166 -15.21 -1.64 -28.47
C ASP A 166 -15.91 -3.00 -28.41
N VAL A 167 -16.13 -3.62 -29.58
CA VAL A 167 -16.78 -4.93 -29.71
C VAL A 167 -16.12 -5.75 -30.80
N ASP A 168 -15.78 -7.01 -30.53
CA ASP A 168 -15.10 -7.90 -31.47
C ASP A 168 -15.95 -8.21 -32.71
N ASN A 169 -17.27 -8.42 -32.53
CA ASN A 169 -18.19 -8.73 -33.61
C ASN A 169 -19.47 -7.88 -33.54
N PRO A 170 -19.53 -6.74 -34.25
CA PRO A 170 -20.69 -5.82 -34.23
C PRO A 170 -21.96 -6.40 -34.90
N SER A 171 -21.87 -7.52 -35.62
CA SER A 171 -23.06 -8.21 -36.14
C SER A 171 -23.83 -8.97 -35.06
N VAL A 172 -23.17 -9.39 -33.99
CA VAL A 172 -23.78 -10.10 -32.83
C VAL A 172 -24.33 -9.11 -31.83
N ALA A 173 -23.54 -8.11 -31.44
CA ALA A 173 -23.97 -7.03 -30.55
C ALA A 173 -23.18 -5.75 -30.86
N THR A 174 -23.73 -4.61 -30.48
CA THR A 174 -23.03 -3.32 -30.54
C THR A 174 -22.97 -2.70 -29.16
N VAL A 175 -22.00 -1.78 -28.93
CA VAL A 175 -21.88 -1.02 -27.70
C VAL A 175 -21.68 0.46 -28.00
N ARG A 176 -22.41 1.33 -27.30
CA ARG A 176 -22.23 2.78 -27.37
C ARG A 176 -22.42 3.36 -25.96
N ASN A 177 -21.39 4.02 -25.44
CA ASN A 177 -21.40 4.58 -24.09
C ASN A 177 -21.86 3.55 -23.00
N GLY A 178 -21.42 2.29 -23.14
CA GLY A 178 -21.80 1.19 -22.27
C GLY A 178 -23.19 0.57 -22.55
N ILE A 179 -24.01 1.15 -23.41
CA ILE A 179 -25.29 0.55 -23.82
C ILE A 179 -24.99 -0.53 -24.85
N VAL A 180 -25.24 -1.77 -24.45
CA VAL A 180 -25.13 -2.97 -25.31
C VAL A 180 -26.47 -3.22 -25.97
N GLU A 181 -26.48 -3.42 -27.29
CA GLU A 181 -27.63 -3.83 -28.08
C GLU A 181 -27.34 -5.17 -28.76
N SER A 182 -28.09 -6.21 -28.40
CA SER A 182 -27.99 -7.54 -29.03
C SER A 182 -28.67 -7.54 -30.38
N ARG A 183 -28.06 -8.20 -31.37
CA ARG A 183 -28.53 -8.20 -32.77
C ARG A 183 -28.79 -9.60 -33.32
N LYS A 184 -27.74 -10.40 -33.45
CA LYS A 184 -27.80 -11.74 -34.05
C LYS A 184 -27.37 -12.79 -33.03
N VAL A 185 -28.01 -13.94 -33.08
CA VAL A 185 -27.61 -15.10 -32.26
C VAL A 185 -26.12 -15.42 -32.46
N GLY A 186 -25.39 -15.58 -31.38
CA GLY A 186 -23.95 -15.83 -31.40
C GLY A 186 -23.25 -15.35 -30.14
N THR A 187 -21.93 -15.27 -30.20
CA THR A 187 -21.09 -14.78 -29.11
C THR A 187 -20.16 -13.68 -29.60
N THR A 188 -19.91 -12.70 -28.75
CA THR A 188 -18.91 -11.64 -28.98
C THR A 188 -18.32 -11.19 -27.66
N THR A 189 -17.25 -10.39 -27.69
CA THR A 189 -16.68 -9.75 -26.50
C THR A 189 -16.81 -8.24 -26.64
N ILE A 190 -17.26 -7.60 -25.58
CA ILE A 190 -17.19 -6.15 -25.43
C ILE A 190 -15.98 -5.83 -24.56
N THR A 191 -15.24 -4.82 -24.99
CA THR A 191 -14.04 -4.33 -24.33
C THR A 191 -14.24 -2.90 -23.88
N ALA A 192 -13.83 -2.58 -22.64
CA ALA A 192 -13.72 -1.23 -22.12
C ALA A 192 -12.24 -0.93 -21.85
N ASN A 193 -11.69 0.09 -22.50
CA ASN A 193 -10.32 0.56 -22.32
C ASN A 193 -10.31 1.86 -21.50
N ILE A 194 -9.52 1.89 -20.42
CA ILE A 194 -9.43 3.02 -19.50
C ILE A 194 -7.95 3.21 -19.13
N ASN A 195 -7.32 4.30 -19.60
CA ASN A 195 -5.93 4.62 -19.28
C ASN A 195 -4.97 3.42 -19.41
N GLY A 196 -5.09 2.66 -20.51
CA GLY A 196 -4.27 1.48 -20.77
C GLY A 196 -4.70 0.19 -20.05
N LYS A 197 -5.77 0.24 -19.24
CA LYS A 197 -6.40 -0.95 -18.67
C LYS A 197 -7.50 -1.44 -19.58
N THR A 198 -7.58 -2.76 -19.76
CA THR A 198 -8.57 -3.41 -20.63
C THR A 198 -9.45 -4.33 -19.80
N LEU A 199 -10.75 -4.03 -19.79
CA LEU A 199 -11.79 -4.86 -19.16
C LEU A 199 -12.60 -5.55 -20.26
N ARG A 200 -13.03 -6.80 -20.03
CA ARG A 200 -13.73 -7.61 -21.02
C ARG A 200 -15.01 -8.20 -20.45
N CYS A 201 -16.09 -8.15 -21.26
CA CYS A 201 -17.35 -8.83 -20.99
C CYS A 201 -17.69 -9.74 -22.17
N LYS A 202 -17.88 -11.03 -21.91
CA LYS A 202 -18.37 -11.97 -22.92
C LYS A 202 -19.88 -11.84 -23.04
N ILE A 203 -20.36 -11.64 -24.25
CA ILE A 203 -21.79 -11.54 -24.60
C ILE A 203 -22.20 -12.81 -25.34
N LYS A 204 -23.28 -13.43 -24.89
CA LYS A 204 -23.99 -14.50 -25.60
C LYS A 204 -25.38 -14.00 -25.96
N VAL A 205 -25.71 -14.00 -27.26
CA VAL A 205 -27.04 -13.65 -27.75
C VAL A 205 -27.79 -14.92 -28.10
N THR A 206 -29.00 -15.07 -27.54
CA THR A 206 -29.91 -16.22 -27.75
C THR A 206 -31.08 -15.82 -28.61
N PRO A 207 -31.79 -16.80 -29.25
CA PRO A 207 -33.07 -16.52 -29.95
C PRO A 207 -34.10 -15.92 -28.99
N ILE A 208 -35.03 -15.16 -29.53
CA ILE A 208 -36.25 -14.73 -28.82
C ILE A 208 -37.09 -15.99 -28.52
N ARG A 209 -37.56 -16.12 -27.32
CA ARG A 209 -38.48 -17.18 -26.90
C ARG A 209 -39.93 -16.82 -27.23
#